data_923cf09b19afd00c20973cd94abac685
#
_entry.id   923cf09b19afd00c20973cd94abac685
#
_cell.length_a   1.000
_cell.length_b   1.000
_cell.length_c   1.000
_cell.angle_alpha   90.00
_cell.angle_beta   90.00
_cell.angle_gamma   90.00
#
_symmetry.space_group_name_H-M   'P 1'
#
loop_
_entity.id
_entity.type
_entity.pdbx_description
1 polymer ?
#
loop_
_entity_poly.entity_id
_entity_poly.type
_entity_poly.pdbx_seq_one_letter_code
_entity_poly.pdbx_strand_id
1 'polypeptide(L)'
;MGSVPARSALVAMLEARSVAVVGASARAGSFGEQMMRELLKDSYEGRILPVNPRYEQIHGIPCSPSLAELPASPDLVMLGVPNAKLEEQLSAAIAAGARSATVFASGYEAPSAGTPPLVERLSAMAREARIAICGGNCMGFFNLDRRLRVTGFNHPDELVPGSVTFVSHSGSAFSAMLHNDRGIRFNLVVSAGQEFVTTAADYLAYAVAQPTTRAIGLFIETIRDPGGFRDALDAAARRDIPVVILKVGRDERAKEMITAHSGALAGDDGAYEALFDAYGVLRVDTLDEMADTIELLVAGRRAAAGGLAAIHDSGGERALLLDAAAANGVPLARINDVTVARLAATLEEGLPPVNPLDAWGTGNRAEDIFIGCMHALLEDPDTAALAFCVDLTPELVEEGGYARVADEVFAATGKPVAVLSNLASAIDRRDAAFVRGKGIPVLEGTTTGLRAFRHLFEYRDARARRLQDPAPAANPRVIARWRERLSGGEVLSESDGLRLLADFGMPVIDHRTA
;
A
#
# COMPACT_ATOMS: atom_id res chain seq x y z
N MET A 1 0.83 -6.23 26.74
CA MET A 1 1.14 -4.83 26.38
C MET A 1 2.54 -4.84 25.75
N GLY A 2 2.63 -4.84 24.40
CA GLY A 2 3.89 -4.76 23.70
C GLY A 2 4.45 -3.34 23.81
N SER A 3 5.69 -3.20 24.30
CA SER A 3 6.37 -1.91 24.24
C SER A 3 6.69 -1.62 22.78
N VAL A 4 6.02 -0.62 22.21
CA VAL A 4 6.33 -0.05 20.88
C VAL A 4 7.82 0.33 20.88
N PRO A 5 8.61 -0.02 19.85
CA PRO A 5 9.99 0.46 19.74
C PRO A 5 9.98 1.98 19.83
N ALA A 6 10.94 2.56 20.54
CA ALA A 6 11.01 4.00 20.67
C ALA A 6 11.03 4.59 19.25
N ARG A 7 10.23 5.61 18.97
CA ARG A 7 10.18 6.29 17.65
C ARG A 7 11.59 6.60 17.10
N SER A 8 12.53 6.86 18.00
CA SER A 8 13.95 7.06 17.68
C SER A 8 14.65 5.81 17.11
N ALA A 9 14.26 4.59 17.54
CA ALA A 9 14.86 3.35 17.03
C ALA A 9 14.33 3.02 15.63
N LEU A 10 13.03 3.23 15.37
CA LEU A 10 12.45 3.08 14.04
C LEU A 10 13.07 4.06 13.03
N VAL A 11 13.26 5.32 13.41
CA VAL A 11 13.96 6.32 12.58
C VAL A 11 15.40 5.91 12.35
N ALA A 12 16.11 5.41 13.38
CA ALA A 12 17.48 4.90 13.22
C ALA A 12 17.56 3.71 12.25
N MET A 13 16.51 2.90 12.15
CA MET A 13 16.40 1.83 11.17
C MET A 13 16.16 2.35 9.76
N LEU A 14 15.08 3.10 9.58
CA LEU A 14 14.61 3.52 8.25
C LEU A 14 15.43 4.67 7.65
N GLU A 15 16.14 5.44 8.48
CA GLU A 15 17.00 6.56 8.06
C GLU A 15 18.44 6.35 8.54
N ALA A 16 18.90 5.10 8.58
CA ALA A 16 20.24 4.77 9.08
C ALA A 16 21.33 5.58 8.35
N ARG A 17 22.26 6.13 9.11
CA ARG A 17 23.46 6.82 8.62
C ARG A 17 24.71 5.96 8.74
N SER A 18 24.58 4.83 9.42
CA SER A 18 25.62 3.81 9.54
C SER A 18 24.99 2.42 9.56
N VAL A 19 25.46 1.54 8.68
CA VAL A 19 24.92 0.19 8.51
C VAL A 19 26.06 -0.82 8.66
N ALA A 20 25.97 -1.68 9.68
CA ALA A 20 26.86 -2.83 9.81
C ALA A 20 26.25 -4.03 9.07
N VAL A 21 27.08 -4.74 8.29
CA VAL A 21 26.66 -5.88 7.48
C VAL A 21 27.32 -7.14 8.02
N VAL A 22 26.62 -7.87 8.89
CA VAL A 22 27.10 -9.13 9.46
C VAL A 22 26.94 -10.26 8.44
N GLY A 23 28.02 -10.95 8.14
CA GLY A 23 28.08 -11.94 7.07
C GLY A 23 28.39 -11.34 5.70
N ALA A 24 28.89 -10.09 5.65
CA ALA A 24 29.37 -9.47 4.42
C ALA A 24 30.40 -10.37 3.72
N SER A 25 30.43 -10.35 2.39
CA SER A 25 31.29 -11.25 1.60
C SER A 25 31.73 -10.59 0.30
N ALA A 26 32.95 -10.92 -0.13
CA ALA A 26 33.45 -10.59 -1.47
C ALA A 26 33.14 -11.68 -2.51
N ARG A 27 32.56 -12.83 -2.09
CA ARG A 27 32.28 -13.95 -2.99
C ARG A 27 31.02 -13.62 -3.82
N ALA A 28 31.22 -13.46 -5.13
CA ALA A 28 30.13 -13.18 -6.08
C ALA A 28 28.96 -14.17 -5.94
N GLY A 29 27.72 -13.65 -5.98
CA GLY A 29 26.49 -14.41 -5.88
C GLY A 29 26.15 -14.92 -4.47
N SER A 30 26.96 -14.62 -3.45
CA SER A 30 26.61 -14.92 -2.06
C SER A 30 25.65 -13.87 -1.50
N PHE A 31 24.82 -14.26 -0.51
CA PHE A 31 23.90 -13.34 0.15
C PHE A 31 24.63 -12.12 0.76
N GLY A 32 25.82 -12.34 1.36
CA GLY A 32 26.64 -11.27 1.93
C GLY A 32 27.19 -10.29 0.88
N GLU A 33 27.50 -10.77 -0.31
CA GLU A 33 27.91 -9.90 -1.42
C GLU A 33 26.73 -9.08 -1.95
N GLN A 34 25.57 -9.70 -2.08
CA GLN A 34 24.36 -9.00 -2.51
C GLN A 34 23.96 -7.90 -1.54
N MET A 35 24.00 -8.14 -0.21
CA MET A 35 23.78 -7.10 0.79
C MET A 35 24.72 -5.91 0.61
N MET A 36 26.00 -6.16 0.40
CA MET A 36 26.99 -5.10 0.17
C MET A 36 26.71 -4.34 -1.12
N ARG A 37 26.42 -5.05 -2.21
CA ARG A 37 26.15 -4.45 -3.52
C ARG A 37 24.89 -3.59 -3.51
N GLU A 38 23.81 -4.04 -2.89
CA GLU A 38 22.56 -3.27 -2.80
C GLU A 38 22.74 -1.99 -1.97
N LEU A 39 23.49 -2.02 -0.88
CA LEU A 39 23.83 -0.82 -0.11
C LEU A 39 24.70 0.18 -0.87
N LEU A 40 25.51 -0.27 -1.83
CA LEU A 40 26.36 0.59 -2.64
C LEU A 40 25.64 1.23 -3.82
N LYS A 41 24.42 0.76 -4.15
CA LYS A 41 23.58 1.38 -5.17
C LYS A 41 23.07 2.76 -4.70
N ASP A 42 22.55 3.55 -5.64
CA ASP A 42 21.93 4.86 -5.41
C ASP A 42 22.82 5.88 -4.67
N SER A 43 24.13 5.65 -4.57
CA SER A 43 25.07 6.56 -3.88
C SER A 43 24.66 6.82 -2.42
N TYR A 44 24.38 5.75 -1.66
CA TYR A 44 24.10 5.86 -0.23
C TYR A 44 25.23 6.62 0.49
N GLU A 45 24.89 7.70 1.17
CA GLU A 45 25.87 8.62 1.80
C GLU A 45 26.30 8.21 3.21
N GLY A 46 25.66 7.18 3.79
CA GLY A 46 25.97 6.67 5.11
C GLY A 46 27.21 5.78 5.13
N ARG A 47 27.71 5.48 6.34
CA ARG A 47 28.83 4.57 6.52
C ARG A 47 28.40 3.13 6.41
N ILE A 48 29.08 2.35 5.58
CA ILE A 48 28.92 0.90 5.49
C ILE A 48 30.06 0.25 6.27
N LEU A 49 29.72 -0.65 7.19
CA LEU A 49 30.62 -1.31 8.12
C LEU A 49 30.55 -2.83 7.90
N PRO A 50 31.30 -3.40 6.95
CA PRO A 50 31.31 -4.85 6.71
C PRO A 50 31.85 -5.59 7.93
N VAL A 51 31.22 -6.72 8.28
CA VAL A 51 31.64 -7.57 9.41
C VAL A 51 31.79 -9.01 8.96
N ASN A 52 33.02 -9.49 8.89
CA ASN A 52 33.35 -10.88 8.58
C ASN A 52 34.83 -11.19 8.95
N PRO A 53 35.10 -12.23 9.76
CA PRO A 53 36.49 -12.55 10.18
C PRO A 53 37.40 -13.06 9.07
N ARG A 54 36.88 -13.28 7.84
CA ARG A 54 37.65 -13.83 6.71
C ARG A 54 38.22 -12.79 5.76
N TYR A 55 37.84 -11.52 5.93
CA TYR A 55 38.21 -10.46 5.00
C TYR A 55 38.82 -9.26 5.74
N GLU A 56 39.84 -8.65 5.16
CA GLU A 56 40.39 -7.37 5.62
C GLU A 56 39.60 -6.20 5.01
N GLN A 57 39.08 -6.40 3.79
CA GLN A 57 38.27 -5.42 3.08
C GLN A 57 37.26 -6.09 2.12
N ILE A 58 36.13 -5.43 1.86
CA ILE A 58 35.11 -5.84 0.89
C ILE A 58 34.73 -4.62 0.08
N HIS A 59 34.77 -4.70 -1.25
CA HIS A 59 34.55 -3.57 -2.18
C HIS A 59 35.39 -2.32 -1.82
N GLY A 60 36.63 -2.49 -1.34
CA GLY A 60 37.49 -1.39 -0.91
C GLY A 60 37.17 -0.78 0.45
N ILE A 61 36.14 -1.30 1.16
CA ILE A 61 35.74 -0.84 2.48
C ILE A 61 36.43 -1.75 3.53
N PRO A 62 37.11 -1.19 4.54
CA PRO A 62 37.70 -1.98 5.65
C PRO A 62 36.66 -2.86 6.33
N CYS A 63 36.97 -4.13 6.57
CA CYS A 63 36.08 -5.12 7.16
C CYS A 63 36.53 -5.43 8.60
N SER A 64 35.61 -5.30 9.55
CA SER A 64 35.87 -5.68 10.95
C SER A 64 35.66 -7.18 11.13
N PRO A 65 36.47 -7.88 11.94
CA PRO A 65 36.27 -9.31 12.15
C PRO A 65 35.01 -9.64 12.99
N SER A 66 34.55 -8.69 13.83
CA SER A 66 33.37 -8.85 14.67
C SER A 66 32.67 -7.51 14.93
N LEU A 67 31.42 -7.55 15.42
CA LEU A 67 30.68 -6.35 15.85
C LEU A 67 31.36 -5.61 17.01
N ALA A 68 32.09 -6.33 17.89
CA ALA A 68 32.81 -5.73 19.00
C ALA A 68 34.02 -4.87 18.56
N GLU A 69 34.51 -5.10 17.35
CA GLU A 69 35.69 -4.40 16.79
C GLU A 69 35.28 -3.31 15.79
N LEU A 70 34.02 -2.96 15.73
CA LEU A 70 33.56 -1.86 14.89
C LEU A 70 34.14 -0.52 15.36
N PRO A 71 34.56 0.37 14.44
CA PRO A 71 35.11 1.68 14.79
C PRO A 71 34.09 2.64 15.40
N ALA A 72 32.80 2.34 15.28
CA ALA A 72 31.70 3.14 15.86
C ALA A 72 30.43 2.30 15.94
N SER A 73 29.52 2.68 16.86
CA SER A 73 28.20 2.07 16.98
C SER A 73 27.37 2.29 15.71
N PRO A 74 26.78 1.23 15.12
CA PRO A 74 25.95 1.36 13.93
C PRO A 74 24.51 1.79 14.31
N ASP A 75 23.84 2.54 13.42
CA ASP A 75 22.41 2.78 13.53
C ASP A 75 21.61 1.51 13.26
N LEU A 76 22.04 0.75 12.24
CA LEU A 76 21.39 -0.47 11.77
C LEU A 76 22.41 -1.60 11.61
N VAL A 77 22.02 -2.81 12.00
CA VAL A 77 22.76 -4.04 11.72
C VAL A 77 21.96 -4.95 10.80
N MET A 78 22.49 -5.28 9.63
CA MET A 78 21.95 -6.32 8.75
C MET A 78 22.49 -7.68 9.18
N LEU A 79 21.61 -8.59 9.65
CA LEU A 79 21.98 -9.93 10.11
C LEU A 79 21.83 -10.95 8.98
N GLY A 80 22.85 -11.06 8.13
CA GLY A 80 22.93 -12.04 7.04
C GLY A 80 23.48 -13.39 7.52
N VAL A 81 22.92 -13.96 8.57
CA VAL A 81 23.37 -15.17 9.24
C VAL A 81 22.25 -16.22 9.36
N PRO A 82 22.58 -17.53 9.45
CA PRO A 82 21.56 -18.57 9.66
C PRO A 82 20.94 -18.49 11.06
N ASN A 83 19.75 -19.10 11.23
CA ASN A 83 18.95 -19.11 12.47
C ASN A 83 19.80 -19.41 13.72
N ALA A 84 20.66 -20.42 13.67
CA ALA A 84 21.51 -20.84 14.78
C ALA A 84 22.51 -19.77 15.29
N LYS A 85 22.72 -18.70 14.53
CA LYS A 85 23.62 -17.59 14.88
C LYS A 85 22.89 -16.30 15.24
N LEU A 86 21.56 -16.25 15.06
CA LEU A 86 20.80 -15.01 15.24
C LEU A 86 20.90 -14.46 16.65
N GLU A 87 20.74 -15.31 17.67
CA GLU A 87 20.72 -14.87 19.08
C GLU A 87 22.10 -14.31 19.49
N GLU A 88 23.17 -15.02 19.14
CA GLU A 88 24.54 -14.55 19.37
C GLU A 88 24.81 -13.19 18.69
N GLN A 89 24.44 -13.08 17.41
CA GLN A 89 24.73 -11.87 16.62
C GLN A 89 23.82 -10.70 16.99
N LEU A 90 22.57 -10.93 17.40
CA LEU A 90 21.69 -9.89 17.92
C LEU A 90 22.22 -9.37 19.27
N SER A 91 22.66 -10.27 20.16
CA SER A 91 23.29 -9.88 21.43
C SER A 91 24.55 -9.03 21.19
N ALA A 92 25.40 -9.44 20.26
CA ALA A 92 26.61 -8.68 19.88
C ALA A 92 26.26 -7.31 19.26
N ALA A 93 25.20 -7.23 18.45
CA ALA A 93 24.72 -5.96 17.89
C ALA A 93 24.24 -5.00 18.98
N ILE A 94 23.48 -5.49 19.94
CA ILE A 94 23.02 -4.71 21.10
C ILE A 94 24.23 -4.21 21.92
N ALA A 95 25.20 -5.10 22.18
CA ALA A 95 26.43 -4.75 22.93
C ALA A 95 27.30 -3.71 22.19
N ALA A 96 27.31 -3.73 20.85
CA ALA A 96 27.96 -2.73 20.01
C ALA A 96 27.21 -1.39 19.94
N GLY A 97 26.06 -1.27 20.61
CA GLY A 97 25.25 -0.06 20.66
C GLY A 97 24.35 0.16 19.44
N ALA A 98 24.05 -0.90 18.69
CA ALA A 98 23.11 -0.83 17.57
C ALA A 98 21.73 -0.37 18.05
N ARG A 99 21.08 0.49 17.26
CA ARG A 99 19.73 1.00 17.55
C ARG A 99 18.63 0.22 16.84
N SER A 100 19.03 -0.56 15.82
CA SER A 100 18.09 -1.37 15.03
C SER A 100 18.78 -2.55 14.36
N ALA A 101 17.99 -3.53 13.91
CA ALA A 101 18.47 -4.66 13.14
C ALA A 101 17.48 -5.06 12.04
N THR A 102 18.00 -5.68 10.97
CA THR A 102 17.19 -6.40 9.97
C THR A 102 17.53 -7.88 10.02
N VAL A 103 16.51 -8.73 10.18
CA VAL A 103 16.62 -10.18 10.33
C VAL A 103 16.02 -10.86 9.09
N PHE A 104 16.87 -11.34 8.18
CA PHE A 104 16.40 -12.02 6.96
C PHE A 104 15.98 -13.47 7.20
N ALA A 105 16.63 -14.15 8.15
CA ALA A 105 16.34 -15.54 8.47
C ALA A 105 14.97 -15.67 9.19
N SER A 106 14.36 -16.85 9.06
CA SER A 106 13.00 -17.10 9.56
C SER A 106 12.87 -17.18 11.09
N GLY A 107 13.98 -17.30 11.81
CA GLY A 107 13.96 -17.56 13.24
C GLY A 107 13.45 -18.96 13.61
N TYR A 108 13.30 -19.85 12.62
CA TYR A 108 12.87 -21.23 12.88
C TYR A 108 13.92 -22.01 13.66
N GLU A 109 13.46 -22.66 14.70
CA GLU A 109 14.24 -23.59 15.54
C GLU A 109 13.36 -24.79 15.88
N ALA A 110 13.95 -25.98 15.90
CA ALA A 110 13.23 -27.16 16.36
C ALA A 110 12.81 -26.99 17.83
N PRO A 111 11.55 -27.27 18.20
CA PRO A 111 11.08 -27.15 19.58
C PRO A 111 11.96 -27.92 20.56
N SER A 112 12.33 -27.28 21.68
CA SER A 112 13.08 -27.90 22.78
C SER A 112 12.33 -27.68 24.09
N ALA A 113 12.20 -28.74 24.87
CA ALA A 113 11.46 -28.71 26.12
C ALA A 113 12.08 -27.70 27.10
N GLY A 114 11.27 -26.77 27.63
CA GLY A 114 11.68 -25.78 28.61
C GLY A 114 12.42 -24.56 28.03
N THR A 115 12.65 -24.49 26.72
CA THR A 115 13.28 -23.34 26.06
C THR A 115 12.23 -22.59 25.23
N PRO A 116 12.02 -21.28 25.42
CA PRO A 116 11.13 -20.50 24.56
C PRO A 116 11.62 -20.53 23.10
N PRO A 117 10.72 -20.46 22.11
CA PRO A 117 11.08 -20.38 20.69
C PRO A 117 12.09 -19.26 20.41
N LEU A 118 12.99 -19.46 19.44
CA LEU A 118 14.01 -18.47 19.07
C LEU A 118 13.40 -17.08 18.80
N VAL A 119 12.26 -17.02 18.10
CA VAL A 119 11.54 -15.77 17.81
C VAL A 119 11.14 -15.01 19.08
N GLU A 120 10.69 -15.72 20.11
CA GLU A 120 10.32 -15.13 21.39
C GLU A 120 11.54 -14.57 22.12
N ARG A 121 12.65 -15.34 22.14
CA ARG A 121 13.91 -14.91 22.76
C ARG A 121 14.48 -13.66 22.08
N LEU A 122 14.54 -13.67 20.73
CA LEU A 122 14.99 -12.51 19.94
C LEU A 122 14.11 -11.29 20.19
N SER A 123 12.79 -11.50 20.22
CA SER A 123 11.83 -10.41 20.49
C SER A 123 11.97 -9.84 21.91
N ALA A 124 12.22 -10.70 22.90
CA ALA A 124 12.45 -10.28 24.29
C ALA A 124 13.73 -9.42 24.42
N MET A 125 14.84 -9.91 23.85
CA MET A 125 16.13 -9.20 23.82
C MET A 125 16.00 -7.81 23.19
N ALA A 126 15.32 -7.74 22.04
CA ALA A 126 15.16 -6.48 21.32
C ALA A 126 14.27 -5.49 22.08
N ARG A 127 13.19 -5.95 22.73
CA ARG A 127 12.32 -5.11 23.55
C ARG A 127 13.04 -4.59 24.79
N GLU A 128 13.82 -5.43 25.47
CA GLU A 128 14.63 -5.04 26.62
C GLU A 128 15.65 -3.96 26.22
N ALA A 129 16.34 -4.15 25.11
CA ALA A 129 17.30 -3.19 24.55
C ALA A 129 16.64 -1.98 23.85
N ARG A 130 15.31 -1.98 23.67
CA ARG A 130 14.54 -0.94 22.98
C ARG A 130 15.02 -0.66 21.55
N ILE A 131 15.44 -1.68 20.82
CA ILE A 131 15.83 -1.60 19.42
C ILE A 131 14.66 -1.96 18.50
N ALA A 132 14.64 -1.40 17.29
CA ALA A 132 13.70 -1.79 16.24
C ALA A 132 14.25 -3.01 15.47
N ILE A 133 13.36 -3.91 15.06
CA ILE A 133 13.72 -5.05 14.18
C ILE A 133 12.80 -5.08 12.97
N CYS A 134 13.35 -5.04 11.76
CA CYS A 134 12.67 -5.41 10.54
C CYS A 134 12.81 -6.92 10.32
N GLY A 135 11.69 -7.63 10.20
CA GLY A 135 11.68 -9.08 9.98
C GLY A 135 11.27 -9.85 11.24
N GLY A 136 11.57 -11.16 11.43
CA GLY A 136 12.27 -12.11 10.54
C GLY A 136 11.50 -12.55 9.28
N ASN A 137 12.21 -13.41 8.52
CA ASN A 137 11.70 -13.93 7.27
C ASN A 137 11.26 -12.79 6.32
N CYS A 138 12.11 -11.80 6.12
CA CYS A 138 11.82 -10.62 5.32
C CYS A 138 12.81 -10.45 4.18
N MET A 139 12.48 -9.61 3.21
CA MET A 139 13.40 -9.18 2.16
C MET A 139 14.09 -7.85 2.49
N GLY A 140 13.79 -7.24 3.65
CA GLY A 140 14.32 -5.97 4.07
C GLY A 140 13.47 -4.78 3.65
N PHE A 141 14.09 -3.63 3.41
CA PHE A 141 13.38 -2.42 3.03
C PHE A 141 14.20 -1.48 2.15
N PHE A 142 13.51 -0.59 1.44
CA PHE A 142 14.10 0.50 0.66
C PHE A 142 13.52 1.83 1.14
N ASN A 143 14.34 2.71 1.63
CA ASN A 143 13.96 4.11 1.84
C ASN A 143 14.62 4.95 0.73
N LEU A 144 13.85 5.22 -0.32
CA LEU A 144 14.37 5.88 -1.51
C LEU A 144 14.60 7.39 -1.29
N ASP A 145 13.88 8.00 -0.35
CA ASP A 145 14.15 9.37 0.09
C ASP A 145 15.54 9.51 0.77
N ARG A 146 16.08 8.40 1.30
CA ARG A 146 17.40 8.31 1.94
C ARG A 146 18.42 7.55 1.12
N ARG A 147 18.07 7.10 -0.08
CA ARG A 147 18.93 6.25 -0.93
C ARG A 147 19.46 5.02 -0.20
N LEU A 148 18.65 4.46 0.70
CA LEU A 148 19.03 3.35 1.58
C LEU A 148 18.33 2.07 1.14
N ARG A 149 19.12 1.09 0.69
CA ARG A 149 18.66 -0.24 0.27
C ARG A 149 19.15 -1.31 1.25
N VAL A 150 18.28 -1.78 2.11
CA VAL A 150 18.57 -2.80 3.13
C VAL A 150 17.99 -4.13 2.69
N THR A 151 18.73 -4.87 1.89
CA THR A 151 18.30 -6.17 1.34
C THR A 151 19.51 -7.05 1.00
N GLY A 152 19.28 -8.35 0.89
CA GLY A 152 20.26 -9.32 0.37
C GLY A 152 19.79 -9.97 -0.94
N PHE A 153 18.77 -9.40 -1.58
CA PHE A 153 18.18 -9.87 -2.83
C PHE A 153 18.46 -8.87 -3.95
N ASN A 154 18.54 -9.38 -5.17
CA ASN A 154 18.80 -8.52 -6.33
C ASN A 154 17.53 -7.81 -6.77
N HIS A 155 17.58 -6.49 -6.89
CA HIS A 155 16.50 -5.62 -7.33
C HIS A 155 16.95 -4.70 -8.48
N PRO A 156 16.04 -3.99 -9.17
CA PRO A 156 16.38 -3.10 -10.27
C PRO A 156 17.50 -2.12 -9.88
N ASP A 157 18.43 -1.89 -10.81
CA ASP A 157 19.58 -1.03 -10.56
C ASP A 157 19.15 0.42 -10.34
N GLU A 158 18.18 0.88 -11.08
CA GLU A 158 17.62 2.22 -10.95
C GLU A 158 16.22 2.17 -10.32
N LEU A 159 16.07 2.83 -9.18
CA LEU A 159 14.80 3.07 -8.52
C LEU A 159 14.62 4.57 -8.33
N VAL A 160 13.66 5.15 -9.02
CA VAL A 160 13.37 6.58 -8.93
C VAL A 160 12.51 6.84 -7.70
N PRO A 161 12.94 7.73 -6.77
CA PRO A 161 12.12 8.13 -5.63
C PRO A 161 10.76 8.68 -6.05
N GLY A 162 9.73 8.42 -5.24
CA GLY A 162 8.36 8.83 -5.50
C GLY A 162 7.57 9.17 -4.25
N SER A 163 6.29 8.87 -4.26
CA SER A 163 5.38 9.30 -3.20
C SER A 163 4.47 8.19 -2.64
N VAL A 164 4.74 6.95 -3.01
CA VAL A 164 4.00 5.79 -2.52
C VAL A 164 4.80 5.07 -1.46
N THR A 165 4.21 4.81 -0.29
CA THR A 165 4.76 3.84 0.66
C THR A 165 4.09 2.49 0.44
N PHE A 166 4.87 1.40 0.42
CA PHE A 166 4.33 0.05 0.38
C PHE A 166 4.91 -0.81 1.50
N VAL A 167 4.05 -1.42 2.31
CA VAL A 167 4.44 -2.35 3.39
C VAL A 167 3.82 -3.70 3.14
N SER A 168 4.63 -4.75 3.17
CA SER A 168 4.19 -6.10 2.83
C SER A 168 4.68 -7.14 3.84
N HIS A 169 3.78 -8.02 4.29
CA HIS A 169 4.15 -9.25 4.99
C HIS A 169 4.71 -10.30 4.02
N SER A 170 4.32 -10.22 2.73
CA SER A 170 4.81 -11.12 1.68
C SER A 170 6.06 -10.56 1.01
N GLY A 171 7.17 -11.31 1.05
CA GLY A 171 8.40 -10.97 0.31
C GLY A 171 8.20 -11.01 -1.20
N SER A 172 7.37 -11.92 -1.71
CA SER A 172 7.04 -12.01 -3.14
C SER A 172 6.25 -10.79 -3.62
N ALA A 173 5.23 -10.35 -2.86
CA ALA A 173 4.46 -9.15 -3.18
C ALA A 173 5.33 -7.87 -3.11
N PHE A 174 6.23 -7.79 -2.11
CA PHE A 174 7.24 -6.74 -2.03
C PHE A 174 8.09 -6.66 -3.30
N SER A 175 8.63 -7.80 -3.75
CA SER A 175 9.44 -7.88 -4.96
C SER A 175 8.63 -7.53 -6.21
N ALA A 176 7.41 -8.05 -6.35
CA ALA A 176 6.54 -7.76 -7.49
C ALA A 176 6.25 -6.26 -7.62
N MET A 177 5.95 -5.59 -6.51
CA MET A 177 5.68 -4.14 -6.51
C MET A 177 6.93 -3.32 -6.85
N LEU A 178 8.11 -3.72 -6.41
CA LEU A 178 9.36 -3.04 -6.78
C LEU A 178 9.74 -3.21 -8.26
N HIS A 179 9.35 -4.32 -8.88
CA HIS A 179 9.61 -4.60 -10.30
C HIS A 179 8.45 -4.17 -11.23
N ASN A 180 7.50 -3.37 -10.72
CA ASN A 180 6.41 -2.90 -11.57
C ASN A 180 6.92 -2.04 -12.72
N ASP A 181 6.33 -2.19 -13.90
CA ASP A 181 6.60 -1.39 -15.08
C ASP A 181 5.57 -0.29 -15.32
N ARG A 182 4.67 -0.07 -14.34
CA ARG A 182 3.58 0.91 -14.38
C ARG A 182 4.00 2.32 -13.97
N GLY A 183 5.25 2.52 -13.56
CA GLY A 183 5.73 3.81 -13.11
C GLY A 183 5.26 4.21 -11.71
N ILE A 184 4.75 3.26 -10.91
CA ILE A 184 4.50 3.50 -9.49
C ILE A 184 5.85 3.69 -8.80
N ARG A 185 6.07 4.90 -8.27
CA ARG A 185 7.34 5.28 -7.64
C ARG A 185 7.16 5.36 -6.13
N PHE A 186 8.07 4.72 -5.44
CA PHE A 186 8.03 4.59 -3.98
C PHE A 186 8.95 5.60 -3.29
N ASN A 187 8.55 6.08 -2.12
CA ASN A 187 9.43 6.73 -1.16
C ASN A 187 9.96 5.70 -0.15
N LEU A 188 9.11 4.74 0.26
CA LEU A 188 9.47 3.67 1.19
C LEU A 188 8.80 2.36 0.76
N VAL A 189 9.57 1.28 0.73
CA VAL A 189 9.03 -0.08 0.54
C VAL A 189 9.60 -0.98 1.63
N VAL A 190 8.73 -1.71 2.33
CA VAL A 190 9.12 -2.57 3.46
C VAL A 190 8.56 -3.98 3.28
N SER A 191 9.44 -4.97 3.37
CA SER A 191 9.06 -6.36 3.61
C SER A 191 9.13 -6.61 5.12
N ALA A 192 7.99 -6.50 5.81
CA ALA A 192 7.93 -6.59 7.26
C ALA A 192 8.14 -8.02 7.78
N GLY A 193 7.85 -9.03 6.95
CA GLY A 193 7.97 -10.45 7.31
C GLY A 193 7.09 -10.82 8.50
N GLN A 194 7.68 -11.50 9.49
CA GLN A 194 6.96 -12.00 10.66
C GLN A 194 6.76 -10.96 11.78
N GLU A 195 7.29 -9.76 11.64
CA GLU A 195 7.13 -8.67 12.62
C GLU A 195 7.55 -9.07 14.05
N PHE A 196 8.81 -9.45 14.25
CA PHE A 196 9.30 -9.84 15.58
C PHE A 196 9.12 -8.73 16.62
N VAL A 197 9.31 -7.47 16.22
CA VAL A 197 9.21 -6.30 17.09
C VAL A 197 8.47 -5.16 16.41
N THR A 198 8.99 -4.67 15.27
CA THR A 198 8.39 -3.57 14.51
C THR A 198 7.25 -4.09 13.68
N THR A 199 6.09 -3.45 13.75
CA THR A 199 4.84 -3.91 13.16
C THR A 199 4.39 -3.03 11.99
N ALA A 200 3.40 -3.47 11.23
CA ALA A 200 2.76 -2.66 10.19
C ALA A 200 2.22 -1.33 10.73
N ALA A 201 1.80 -1.28 11.99
CA ALA A 201 1.37 -0.04 12.64
C ALA A 201 2.51 0.98 12.74
N ASP A 202 3.70 0.53 13.10
CA ASP A 202 4.89 1.40 13.22
C ASP A 202 5.30 1.96 11.85
N TYR A 203 5.35 1.09 10.82
CA TYR A 203 5.68 1.51 9.46
C TYR A 203 4.62 2.45 8.89
N LEU A 204 3.34 2.20 9.13
CA LEU A 204 2.24 3.07 8.72
C LEU A 204 2.36 4.45 9.39
N ALA A 205 2.60 4.50 10.69
CA ALA A 205 2.79 5.74 11.43
C ALA A 205 4.00 6.54 10.94
N TYR A 206 5.11 5.85 10.63
CA TYR A 206 6.28 6.48 10.03
C TYR A 206 5.97 7.05 8.64
N ALA A 207 5.33 6.26 7.76
CA ALA A 207 4.96 6.67 6.40
C ALA A 207 4.06 7.90 6.41
N VAL A 208 3.03 7.89 7.26
CA VAL A 208 2.13 9.05 7.43
C VAL A 208 2.89 10.31 7.85
N ALA A 209 3.95 10.19 8.63
CA ALA A 209 4.74 11.35 9.06
C ALA A 209 5.65 11.92 7.95
N GLN A 210 5.95 11.16 6.89
CA GLN A 210 6.82 11.63 5.82
C GLN A 210 6.16 12.69 4.93
N PRO A 211 6.86 13.77 4.56
CA PRO A 211 6.31 14.82 3.72
C PRO A 211 6.09 14.38 2.27
N THR A 212 6.80 13.37 1.82
CA THR A 212 6.76 12.83 0.46
C THR A 212 5.61 11.86 0.23
N THR A 213 5.06 11.21 1.28
CA THR A 213 4.00 10.22 1.15
C THR A 213 2.68 10.84 0.67
N ARG A 214 2.10 10.27 -0.40
CA ARG A 214 0.81 10.66 -0.99
C ARG A 214 -0.21 9.53 -1.00
N ALA A 215 0.24 8.28 -1.01
CA ALA A 215 -0.60 7.09 -0.91
C ALA A 215 0.17 5.98 -0.19
N ILE A 216 -0.56 5.09 0.49
CA ILE A 216 0.04 3.96 1.21
C ILE A 216 -0.66 2.68 0.77
N GLY A 217 0.12 1.71 0.27
CA GLY A 217 -0.31 0.35 -0.02
C GLY A 217 0.14 -0.61 1.08
N LEU A 218 -0.75 -1.48 1.54
CA LEU A 218 -0.48 -2.48 2.56
C LEU A 218 -0.89 -3.86 2.07
N PHE A 219 0.03 -4.83 2.08
CA PHE A 219 -0.29 -6.25 1.93
C PHE A 219 -0.07 -6.93 3.28
N ILE A 220 -1.16 -7.27 3.98
CA ILE A 220 -1.07 -7.76 5.36
C ILE A 220 -1.84 -9.07 5.60
N GLU A 221 -1.27 -9.90 6.46
CA GLU A 221 -1.86 -11.13 6.97
C GLU A 221 -2.64 -10.89 8.28
N THR A 222 -2.09 -10.04 9.14
CA THR A 222 -2.66 -9.72 10.46
C THR A 222 -2.22 -8.32 10.91
N ILE A 223 -2.96 -7.74 11.86
CA ILE A 223 -2.58 -6.50 12.55
C ILE A 223 -2.18 -6.89 13.98
N ARG A 224 -0.87 -6.82 14.29
CA ARG A 224 -0.33 -7.21 15.61
C ARG A 224 -0.50 -6.13 16.67
N ASP A 225 -0.55 -4.88 16.27
CA ASP A 225 -0.86 -3.73 17.14
C ASP A 225 -2.11 -3.00 16.64
N PRO A 226 -3.33 -3.43 17.02
CA PRO A 226 -4.57 -2.79 16.59
C PRO A 226 -4.71 -1.34 17.06
N GLY A 227 -4.15 -1.01 18.23
CA GLY A 227 -4.19 0.34 18.78
C GLY A 227 -3.37 1.32 17.96
N GLY A 228 -2.08 1.02 17.78
CA GLY A 228 -1.17 1.82 16.97
C GLY A 228 -1.59 1.89 15.51
N PHE A 229 -2.13 0.80 14.97
CA PHE A 229 -2.62 0.76 13.59
C PHE A 229 -3.82 1.70 13.39
N ARG A 230 -4.80 1.67 14.30
CA ARG A 230 -5.94 2.60 14.31
C ARG A 230 -5.48 4.05 14.39
N ASP A 231 -4.55 4.37 15.31
CA ASP A 231 -4.05 5.73 15.51
C ASP A 231 -3.29 6.24 14.27
N ALA A 232 -2.58 5.34 13.57
CA ALA A 232 -1.90 5.65 12.32
C ALA A 232 -2.89 5.87 11.16
N LEU A 233 -3.98 5.08 11.07
CA LEU A 233 -5.06 5.29 10.10
C LEU A 233 -5.76 6.63 10.31
N ASP A 234 -6.03 6.98 11.56
CA ASP A 234 -6.63 8.27 11.91
C ASP A 234 -5.71 9.44 11.50
N ALA A 235 -4.40 9.31 11.72
CA ALA A 235 -3.42 10.29 11.27
C ALA A 235 -3.34 10.39 9.73
N ALA A 236 -3.42 9.27 9.01
CA ALA A 236 -3.45 9.24 7.55
C ALA A 236 -4.66 10.00 7.00
N ALA A 237 -5.83 9.75 7.58
CA ALA A 237 -7.06 10.41 7.18
C ALA A 237 -7.05 11.92 7.47
N ARG A 238 -6.48 12.38 8.60
CA ARG A 238 -6.31 13.82 8.86
C ARG A 238 -5.37 14.50 7.87
N ARG A 239 -4.41 13.77 7.31
CA ARG A 239 -3.46 14.29 6.32
C ARG A 239 -3.90 14.09 4.87
N ASP A 240 -5.10 13.60 4.63
CA ASP A 240 -5.61 13.26 3.30
C ASP A 240 -4.70 12.28 2.52
N ILE A 241 -4.16 11.28 3.22
CA ILE A 241 -3.35 10.22 2.64
C ILE A 241 -4.21 8.96 2.52
N PRO A 242 -4.59 8.51 1.32
CA PRO A 242 -5.35 7.28 1.14
C PRO A 242 -4.50 6.06 1.51
N VAL A 243 -5.15 5.09 2.17
CA VAL A 243 -4.58 3.80 2.52
C VAL A 243 -5.33 2.72 1.74
N VAL A 244 -4.59 1.99 0.91
CA VAL A 244 -5.09 0.87 0.10
C VAL A 244 -4.58 -0.43 0.70
N ILE A 245 -5.47 -1.37 1.00
CA ILE A 245 -5.11 -2.57 1.76
C ILE A 245 -5.54 -3.84 1.03
N LEU A 246 -4.61 -4.76 0.86
CA LEU A 246 -4.87 -6.14 0.49
C LEU A 246 -4.70 -6.99 1.74
N LYS A 247 -5.83 -7.32 2.39
CA LYS A 247 -5.88 -8.17 3.58
C LYS A 247 -6.19 -9.60 3.17
N VAL A 248 -5.22 -10.50 3.35
CA VAL A 248 -5.39 -11.93 3.09
C VAL A 248 -5.88 -12.69 4.32
N GLY A 249 -6.39 -13.91 4.14
CA GLY A 249 -6.91 -14.74 5.23
C GLY A 249 -8.38 -14.45 5.56
N ARG A 250 -9.22 -14.35 4.54
CA ARG A 250 -10.70 -14.31 4.67
C ARG A 250 -11.29 -15.71 4.83
N ASP A 251 -10.82 -16.65 4.00
CA ASP A 251 -11.22 -18.04 4.04
C ASP A 251 -10.60 -18.77 5.23
N GLU A 252 -11.33 -19.74 5.83
CA GLU A 252 -10.87 -20.45 7.01
C GLU A 252 -9.56 -21.22 6.78
N ARG A 253 -9.39 -21.82 5.60
CA ARG A 253 -8.12 -22.49 5.25
C ARG A 253 -6.98 -21.48 5.13
N ALA A 254 -7.26 -20.30 4.58
CA ALA A 254 -6.27 -19.23 4.51
C ALA A 254 -5.89 -18.72 5.91
N LYS A 255 -6.83 -18.65 6.84
CA LYS A 255 -6.56 -18.32 8.26
C LYS A 255 -5.66 -19.36 8.93
N GLU A 256 -5.92 -20.65 8.71
CA GLU A 256 -5.08 -21.73 9.21
C GLU A 256 -3.65 -21.64 8.67
N MET A 257 -3.50 -21.39 7.36
CA MET A 257 -2.18 -21.21 6.72
C MET A 257 -1.42 -20.00 7.27
N ILE A 258 -2.09 -18.87 7.49
CA ILE A 258 -1.49 -17.68 8.09
C ILE A 258 -1.02 -17.98 9.51
N THR A 259 -1.85 -18.64 10.31
CA THR A 259 -1.49 -19.01 11.69
C THR A 259 -0.26 -19.92 11.71
N ALA A 260 -0.18 -20.88 10.80
CA ALA A 260 0.99 -21.77 10.66
C ALA A 260 2.23 -21.03 10.16
N HIS A 261 2.07 -20.05 9.27
CA HIS A 261 3.18 -19.30 8.63
C HIS A 261 3.74 -18.18 9.51
N SER A 262 2.87 -17.39 10.12
CA SER A 262 3.26 -16.18 10.88
C SER A 262 3.17 -16.32 12.39
N GLY A 263 2.60 -17.42 12.89
CA GLY A 263 2.33 -17.63 14.31
C GLY A 263 1.30 -16.67 14.90
N ALA A 264 0.56 -15.95 14.06
CA ALA A 264 -0.43 -14.96 14.49
C ALA A 264 -1.85 -15.43 14.16
N LEU A 265 -2.81 -15.11 15.04
CA LEU A 265 -4.22 -15.31 14.78
C LEU A 265 -4.69 -14.38 13.65
N ALA A 266 -5.36 -14.91 12.65
CA ALA A 266 -5.81 -14.15 11.48
C ALA A 266 -6.91 -13.12 11.80
N GLY A 267 -7.55 -13.23 12.95
CA GLY A 267 -8.64 -12.35 13.37
C GLY A 267 -9.97 -12.58 12.64
N ASP A 268 -11.01 -11.87 13.06
CA ASP A 268 -12.32 -11.89 12.43
C ASP A 268 -12.37 -10.89 11.27
N ASP A 269 -12.84 -11.32 10.09
CA ASP A 269 -12.86 -10.47 8.89
C ASP A 269 -13.85 -9.31 9.01
N GLY A 270 -14.98 -9.51 9.72
CA GLY A 270 -15.94 -8.45 9.99
C GLY A 270 -15.37 -7.32 10.86
N ALA A 271 -14.47 -7.65 11.80
CA ALA A 271 -13.78 -6.64 12.59
C ALA A 271 -12.81 -5.80 11.73
N TYR A 272 -12.14 -6.42 10.74
CA TYR A 272 -11.32 -5.68 9.78
C TYR A 272 -12.16 -4.78 8.88
N GLU A 273 -13.30 -5.29 8.36
CA GLU A 273 -14.22 -4.49 7.55
C GLU A 273 -14.71 -3.25 8.32
N ALA A 274 -15.16 -3.43 9.56
CA ALA A 274 -15.61 -2.33 10.41
C ALA A 274 -14.50 -1.29 10.67
N LEU A 275 -13.27 -1.76 10.90
CA LEU A 275 -12.10 -0.89 11.06
C LEU A 275 -11.82 -0.10 9.78
N PHE A 276 -11.79 -0.78 8.64
CA PHE A 276 -11.47 -0.16 7.36
C PHE A 276 -12.53 0.86 6.94
N ASP A 277 -13.81 0.55 7.09
CA ASP A 277 -14.90 1.48 6.82
C ASP A 277 -14.85 2.72 7.73
N ALA A 278 -14.62 2.53 9.04
CA ALA A 278 -14.52 3.62 10.00
C ALA A 278 -13.41 4.63 9.65
N TYR A 279 -12.33 4.17 9.02
CA TYR A 279 -11.17 5.01 8.68
C TYR A 279 -11.05 5.31 7.18
N GLY A 280 -12.00 4.88 6.34
CA GLY A 280 -11.98 5.11 4.90
C GLY A 280 -10.80 4.43 4.21
N VAL A 281 -10.41 3.25 4.71
CA VAL A 281 -9.38 2.40 4.10
C VAL A 281 -9.98 1.67 2.91
N LEU A 282 -9.28 1.68 1.80
CA LEU A 282 -9.73 1.06 0.55
C LEU A 282 -9.24 -0.38 0.49
N ARG A 283 -10.15 -1.33 0.62
CA ARG A 283 -9.83 -2.76 0.60
C ARG A 283 -9.88 -3.28 -0.82
N VAL A 284 -8.78 -3.89 -1.27
CA VAL A 284 -8.63 -4.49 -2.60
C VAL A 284 -8.45 -6.01 -2.51
N ASP A 285 -8.76 -6.71 -3.61
CA ASP A 285 -8.73 -8.17 -3.69
C ASP A 285 -7.49 -8.73 -4.37
N THR A 286 -6.81 -7.92 -5.21
CA THR A 286 -5.64 -8.33 -6.00
C THR A 286 -4.56 -7.26 -6.01
N LEU A 287 -3.31 -7.65 -6.37
CA LEU A 287 -2.22 -6.69 -6.54
C LEU A 287 -2.46 -5.77 -7.74
N ASP A 288 -3.10 -6.24 -8.82
CA ASP A 288 -3.44 -5.40 -9.97
C ASP A 288 -4.48 -4.35 -9.60
N GLU A 289 -5.51 -4.71 -8.84
CA GLU A 289 -6.49 -3.74 -8.31
C GLU A 289 -5.82 -2.72 -7.38
N MET A 290 -4.86 -3.16 -6.53
CA MET A 290 -4.07 -2.26 -5.70
C MET A 290 -3.26 -1.29 -6.56
N ALA A 291 -2.62 -1.77 -7.61
CA ALA A 291 -1.80 -0.96 -8.50
C ALA A 291 -2.64 0.10 -9.22
N ASP A 292 -3.77 -0.28 -9.84
CA ASP A 292 -4.70 0.65 -10.48
C ASP A 292 -5.22 1.71 -9.48
N THR A 293 -5.62 1.26 -8.29
CA THR A 293 -6.15 2.16 -7.24
C THR A 293 -5.09 3.15 -6.76
N ILE A 294 -3.86 2.69 -6.49
CA ILE A 294 -2.76 3.57 -6.07
C ILE A 294 -2.41 4.56 -7.18
N GLU A 295 -2.29 4.08 -8.43
CA GLU A 295 -1.95 4.93 -9.58
C GLU A 295 -2.97 6.06 -9.76
N LEU A 296 -4.28 5.74 -9.66
CA LEU A 296 -5.34 6.74 -9.75
C LEU A 296 -5.32 7.75 -8.59
N LEU A 297 -5.10 7.28 -7.37
CA LEU A 297 -5.13 8.13 -6.18
C LEU A 297 -3.88 9.02 -6.04
N VAL A 298 -2.69 8.52 -6.44
CA VAL A 298 -1.43 9.27 -6.33
C VAL A 298 -1.34 10.42 -7.33
N ALA A 299 -2.14 10.40 -8.42
CA ALA A 299 -2.29 11.51 -9.33
C ALA A 299 -2.82 12.79 -8.65
N GLY A 300 -3.33 12.67 -7.42
CA GLY A 300 -3.65 13.79 -6.54
C GLY A 300 -4.96 14.53 -6.84
N ARG A 301 -5.66 14.16 -7.90
CA ARG A 301 -6.98 14.73 -8.23
C ARG A 301 -8.06 14.03 -7.43
N ARG A 302 -8.96 14.79 -6.83
CA ARG A 302 -10.06 14.27 -5.99
C ARG A 302 -11.39 14.38 -6.72
N ALA A 303 -12.22 13.34 -6.64
CA ALA A 303 -13.55 13.37 -7.21
C ALA A 303 -14.48 14.29 -6.40
N ALA A 304 -15.30 15.07 -7.11
CA ALA A 304 -16.44 15.78 -6.54
C ALA A 304 -17.66 14.84 -6.45
N ALA A 305 -18.82 15.38 -6.04
CA ALA A 305 -20.07 14.65 -6.14
C ALA A 305 -20.38 14.29 -7.60
N GLY A 306 -21.10 13.19 -7.82
CA GLY A 306 -21.45 12.68 -9.15
C GLY A 306 -20.86 11.30 -9.43
N GLY A 307 -20.91 10.88 -10.69
CA GLY A 307 -20.48 9.56 -11.16
C GLY A 307 -19.35 9.60 -12.19
N LEU A 308 -19.08 8.43 -12.77
CA LEU A 308 -18.08 8.23 -13.81
C LEU A 308 -18.68 8.57 -15.18
N ALA A 309 -18.04 9.46 -15.94
CA ALA A 309 -18.20 9.54 -17.37
C ALA A 309 -17.15 8.63 -18.05
N ALA A 310 -17.52 7.98 -19.13
CA ALA A 310 -16.62 7.13 -19.89
C ALA A 310 -16.81 7.38 -21.40
N ILE A 311 -15.69 7.34 -22.13
CA ILE A 311 -15.67 7.51 -23.57
C ILE A 311 -14.83 6.41 -24.22
N HIS A 312 -15.33 5.83 -25.29
CA HIS A 312 -14.78 4.66 -25.99
C HIS A 312 -14.60 4.94 -27.48
N ASP A 313 -13.74 4.16 -28.09
CA ASP A 313 -13.59 4.00 -29.55
C ASP A 313 -14.33 2.76 -30.10
N SER A 314 -15.09 2.06 -29.25
CA SER A 314 -15.76 0.80 -29.58
C SER A 314 -17.11 0.64 -28.89
N GLY A 315 -18.16 0.43 -29.67
CA GLY A 315 -19.50 0.15 -29.13
C GLY A 315 -19.57 -1.16 -28.35
N GLY A 316 -18.77 -2.16 -28.73
CA GLY A 316 -18.67 -3.45 -28.01
C GLY A 316 -18.04 -3.28 -26.63
N GLU A 317 -16.96 -2.51 -26.53
CA GLU A 317 -16.27 -2.25 -25.26
C GLU A 317 -17.08 -1.32 -24.36
N ARG A 318 -17.84 -0.40 -24.91
CA ARG A 318 -18.83 0.38 -24.17
C ARG A 318 -19.85 -0.52 -23.47
N ALA A 319 -20.34 -1.57 -24.14
CA ALA A 319 -21.26 -2.53 -23.55
C ALA A 319 -20.58 -3.36 -22.46
N LEU A 320 -19.34 -3.79 -22.67
CA LEU A 320 -18.51 -4.47 -21.68
C LEU A 320 -18.34 -3.62 -20.41
N LEU A 321 -18.05 -2.32 -20.59
CA LEU A 321 -17.90 -1.41 -19.44
C LEU A 321 -19.21 -1.27 -18.66
N LEU A 322 -20.36 -1.19 -19.31
CA LEU A 322 -21.67 -1.11 -18.64
C LEU A 322 -21.92 -2.33 -17.75
N ASP A 323 -21.69 -3.53 -18.28
CA ASP A 323 -21.84 -4.78 -17.53
C ASP A 323 -20.86 -4.83 -16.34
N ALA A 324 -19.60 -4.48 -16.58
CA ALA A 324 -18.58 -4.47 -15.55
C ALA A 324 -18.83 -3.38 -14.48
N ALA A 325 -19.30 -2.19 -14.86
CA ALA A 325 -19.64 -1.13 -13.93
C ALA A 325 -20.80 -1.53 -13.01
N ALA A 326 -21.84 -2.15 -13.58
CA ALA A 326 -22.97 -2.68 -12.81
C ALA A 326 -22.53 -3.77 -11.83
N ALA A 327 -21.72 -4.73 -12.28
CA ALA A 327 -21.21 -5.82 -11.45
C ALA A 327 -20.30 -5.35 -10.31
N ASN A 328 -19.59 -4.23 -10.49
CA ASN A 328 -18.68 -3.67 -9.49
C ASN A 328 -19.24 -2.47 -8.72
N GLY A 329 -20.51 -2.11 -8.93
CA GLY A 329 -21.15 -1.02 -8.20
C GLY A 329 -20.57 0.37 -8.48
N VAL A 330 -20.08 0.61 -9.72
CA VAL A 330 -19.51 1.91 -10.11
C VAL A 330 -20.64 2.84 -10.58
N PRO A 331 -20.88 3.98 -9.91
CA PRO A 331 -21.92 4.92 -10.32
C PRO A 331 -21.50 5.65 -11.59
N LEU A 332 -22.34 5.60 -12.64
CA LEU A 332 -22.14 6.36 -13.85
C LEU A 332 -22.82 7.73 -13.76
N ALA A 333 -22.17 8.76 -14.33
CA ALA A 333 -22.71 10.11 -14.38
C ALA A 333 -23.97 10.18 -15.24
N ARG A 334 -24.98 10.91 -14.75
CA ARG A 334 -26.22 11.22 -15.48
C ARG A 334 -26.05 12.58 -16.16
N ILE A 335 -25.60 12.55 -17.41
CA ILE A 335 -25.37 13.78 -18.18
C ILE A 335 -26.67 14.52 -18.46
N ASN A 336 -26.65 15.84 -18.38
CA ASN A 336 -27.80 16.70 -18.61
C ASN A 336 -28.04 17.02 -20.10
N ASP A 337 -29.20 17.62 -20.43
CA ASP A 337 -29.60 17.93 -21.81
C ASP A 337 -28.62 18.88 -22.53
N VAL A 338 -27.95 19.76 -21.80
CA VAL A 338 -26.95 20.69 -22.38
C VAL A 338 -25.73 19.90 -22.84
N THR A 339 -25.27 18.96 -22.02
CA THR A 339 -24.16 18.05 -22.36
C THR A 339 -24.55 17.17 -23.54
N VAL A 340 -25.77 16.59 -23.52
CA VAL A 340 -26.29 15.79 -24.64
C VAL A 340 -26.31 16.59 -25.94
N ALA A 341 -26.78 17.84 -25.93
CA ALA A 341 -26.79 18.69 -27.11
C ALA A 341 -25.37 19.01 -27.66
N ARG A 342 -24.40 19.22 -26.76
CA ARG A 342 -22.99 19.45 -27.15
C ARG A 342 -22.36 18.20 -27.74
N LEU A 343 -22.61 17.05 -27.15
CA LEU A 343 -22.14 15.76 -27.71
C LEU A 343 -22.73 15.52 -29.09
N ALA A 344 -24.05 15.74 -29.27
CA ALA A 344 -24.73 15.58 -30.56
C ALA A 344 -24.17 16.53 -31.65
N ALA A 345 -23.70 17.72 -31.26
CA ALA A 345 -23.09 18.67 -32.19
C ALA A 345 -21.64 18.33 -32.56
N THR A 346 -20.96 17.49 -31.74
CA THR A 346 -19.55 17.10 -31.91
C THR A 346 -19.40 15.75 -32.60
N LEU A 347 -20.29 14.81 -32.28
CA LEU A 347 -20.28 13.45 -32.80
C LEU A 347 -20.65 13.39 -34.29
N GLU A 348 -20.16 12.36 -34.97
CA GLU A 348 -20.66 12.02 -36.30
C GLU A 348 -22.10 11.55 -36.27
N GLU A 349 -22.83 11.78 -37.39
CA GLU A 349 -24.24 11.41 -37.50
C GLU A 349 -24.47 9.90 -37.26
N GLY A 350 -25.45 9.59 -36.43
CA GLY A 350 -25.80 8.22 -36.08
C GLY A 350 -25.21 7.70 -34.76
N LEU A 351 -24.26 8.43 -34.17
CA LEU A 351 -23.72 8.08 -32.85
C LEU A 351 -24.59 8.67 -31.72
N PRO A 352 -25.07 7.87 -30.75
CA PRO A 352 -25.93 8.35 -29.68
C PRO A 352 -25.14 9.15 -28.63
N PRO A 353 -25.57 10.39 -28.28
CA PRO A 353 -24.90 11.24 -27.30
C PRO A 353 -25.30 10.84 -25.87
N VAL A 354 -24.76 9.73 -25.36
CA VAL A 354 -25.08 9.15 -24.05
C VAL A 354 -23.81 8.85 -23.26
N ASN A 355 -23.90 8.66 -21.95
CA ASN A 355 -22.82 8.18 -21.11
C ASN A 355 -23.07 6.72 -20.67
N PRO A 356 -22.17 5.77 -20.86
CA PRO A 356 -20.87 5.83 -21.56
C PRO A 356 -21.01 6.17 -23.05
N LEU A 357 -20.04 6.91 -23.59
CA LEU A 357 -20.06 7.39 -24.97
C LEU A 357 -19.21 6.49 -25.88
N ASP A 358 -19.74 6.15 -27.05
CA ASP A 358 -18.95 5.66 -28.18
C ASP A 358 -18.75 6.85 -29.14
N ALA A 359 -17.49 7.26 -29.32
CA ALA A 359 -17.15 8.42 -30.12
C ALA A 359 -16.46 8.06 -31.45
N TRP A 360 -16.30 6.76 -31.73
CA TRP A 360 -15.68 6.32 -32.97
C TRP A 360 -16.73 6.19 -34.08
N GLY A 361 -16.61 7.04 -35.08
CA GLY A 361 -17.42 6.97 -36.30
C GLY A 361 -16.63 6.43 -37.49
N THR A 362 -16.31 7.31 -38.43
CA THR A 362 -15.51 6.98 -39.60
C THR A 362 -14.00 7.03 -39.38
N GLY A 363 -13.58 7.50 -38.20
CA GLY A 363 -12.18 7.79 -37.85
C GLY A 363 -11.67 9.14 -38.36
N ASN A 364 -12.46 9.86 -39.18
CA ASN A 364 -12.10 11.19 -39.63
C ASN A 364 -12.14 12.19 -38.46
N ARG A 365 -11.02 12.91 -38.24
CA ARG A 365 -10.92 13.87 -37.14
C ARG A 365 -11.20 13.26 -35.77
N ALA A 366 -10.87 11.96 -35.58
CA ALA A 366 -11.18 11.23 -34.37
C ALA A 366 -10.65 11.95 -33.12
N GLU A 367 -9.41 12.45 -33.14
CA GLU A 367 -8.81 13.17 -32.02
C GLU A 367 -9.62 14.42 -31.63
N ASP A 368 -10.01 15.27 -32.60
CA ASP A 368 -10.83 16.47 -32.32
C ASP A 368 -12.19 16.09 -31.72
N ILE A 369 -12.80 14.99 -32.20
CA ILE A 369 -14.07 14.49 -31.69
C ILE A 369 -13.91 13.99 -30.25
N PHE A 370 -12.87 13.20 -29.97
CA PHE A 370 -12.58 12.74 -28.60
C PHE A 370 -12.36 13.92 -27.65
N ILE A 371 -11.50 14.88 -28.02
CA ILE A 371 -11.22 16.07 -27.21
C ILE A 371 -12.50 16.86 -26.93
N GLY A 372 -13.29 17.15 -27.97
CA GLY A 372 -14.55 17.90 -27.85
C GLY A 372 -15.59 17.18 -26.96
N CYS A 373 -15.74 15.88 -27.14
CA CYS A 373 -16.66 15.06 -26.34
C CYS A 373 -16.18 14.92 -24.88
N MET A 374 -14.88 14.72 -24.64
CA MET A 374 -14.33 14.65 -23.28
C MET A 374 -14.51 15.96 -22.54
N HIS A 375 -14.31 17.12 -23.19
CA HIS A 375 -14.58 18.41 -22.59
C HIS A 375 -16.07 18.57 -22.24
N ALA A 376 -16.98 18.20 -23.16
CA ALA A 376 -18.41 18.26 -22.88
C ALA A 376 -18.81 17.40 -21.68
N LEU A 377 -18.28 16.17 -21.59
CA LEU A 377 -18.50 15.26 -20.45
C LEU A 377 -17.91 15.82 -19.15
N LEU A 378 -16.69 16.36 -19.17
CA LEU A 378 -16.02 16.88 -17.98
C LEU A 378 -16.67 18.17 -17.43
N GLU A 379 -17.28 18.96 -18.28
CA GLU A 379 -18.01 20.16 -17.86
C GLU A 379 -19.39 19.86 -17.27
N ASP A 380 -19.91 18.64 -17.50
CA ASP A 380 -21.16 18.20 -16.85
C ASP A 380 -21.02 18.21 -15.32
N PRO A 381 -22.00 18.80 -14.59
CA PRO A 381 -21.93 18.89 -13.14
C PRO A 381 -22.00 17.53 -12.43
N ASP A 382 -22.64 16.52 -13.03
CA ASP A 382 -22.73 15.16 -12.46
C ASP A 382 -21.51 14.28 -12.79
N THR A 383 -20.59 14.73 -13.65
CA THR A 383 -19.34 14.03 -13.93
C THR A 383 -18.32 14.33 -12.84
N ALA A 384 -18.05 13.34 -12.00
CA ALA A 384 -17.04 13.39 -10.93
C ALA A 384 -15.63 12.98 -11.39
N ALA A 385 -15.56 12.10 -12.38
CA ALA A 385 -14.33 11.60 -13.00
C ALA A 385 -14.60 11.15 -14.44
N LEU A 386 -13.55 11.04 -15.25
CA LEU A 386 -13.63 10.56 -16.64
C LEU A 386 -12.68 9.38 -16.86
N ALA A 387 -13.20 8.30 -17.46
CA ALA A 387 -12.45 7.21 -18.01
C ALA A 387 -12.32 7.37 -19.54
N PHE A 388 -11.12 7.50 -20.05
CA PHE A 388 -10.81 7.41 -21.45
C PHE A 388 -10.50 5.94 -21.76
N CYS A 389 -11.52 5.22 -22.22
CA CYS A 389 -11.50 3.77 -22.38
C CYS A 389 -11.02 3.43 -23.80
N VAL A 390 -9.71 3.27 -23.93
CA VAL A 390 -9.04 2.95 -25.18
C VAL A 390 -7.85 2.04 -24.89
N ASP A 391 -7.61 1.08 -25.77
CA ASP A 391 -6.39 0.28 -25.70
C ASP A 391 -5.24 1.05 -26.36
N LEU A 392 -4.16 1.25 -25.59
CA LEU A 392 -2.95 1.90 -26.09
C LEU A 392 -2.14 0.89 -26.92
N THR A 393 -2.66 0.54 -28.11
CA THR A 393 -2.00 -0.42 -29.00
C THR A 393 -1.03 0.27 -29.97
N PRO A 394 0.04 -0.39 -30.41
CA PRO A 394 1.05 0.22 -31.29
C PRO A 394 0.51 0.68 -32.66
N GLU A 395 -0.64 0.17 -33.09
CA GLU A 395 -1.20 0.43 -34.44
C GLU A 395 -1.71 1.87 -34.61
N LEU A 396 -2.01 2.55 -33.49
CA LEU A 396 -2.58 3.91 -33.50
C LEU A 396 -1.52 5.00 -33.21
N VAL A 397 -0.25 4.67 -33.28
CA VAL A 397 0.88 5.54 -32.85
C VAL A 397 1.36 6.50 -33.94
N GLU A 398 0.78 6.54 -35.14
CA GLU A 398 1.12 7.57 -36.11
C GLU A 398 0.65 8.95 -35.61
N GLU A 399 1.61 9.79 -35.16
CA GLU A 399 1.45 11.19 -34.76
C GLU A 399 0.83 11.50 -33.38
N GLY A 400 0.92 10.62 -32.40
CA GLY A 400 0.57 10.92 -31.00
C GLY A 400 -0.79 10.41 -30.53
N GLY A 401 -1.73 10.12 -31.40
CA GLY A 401 -2.97 9.37 -31.16
C GLY A 401 -3.65 9.65 -29.79
N TYR A 402 -4.11 8.58 -29.15
CA TYR A 402 -4.80 8.65 -27.86
C TYR A 402 -3.96 9.25 -26.71
N ALA A 403 -2.64 9.06 -26.75
CA ALA A 403 -1.75 9.65 -25.72
C ALA A 403 -1.76 11.18 -25.76
N ARG A 404 -1.83 11.79 -26.96
CA ARG A 404 -1.95 13.24 -27.13
C ARG A 404 -3.32 13.75 -26.70
N VAL A 405 -4.40 13.05 -27.07
CA VAL A 405 -5.76 13.37 -26.60
C VAL A 405 -5.83 13.38 -25.07
N ALA A 406 -5.28 12.34 -24.43
CA ALA A 406 -5.25 12.25 -22.99
C ALA A 406 -4.48 13.43 -22.34
N ASP A 407 -3.30 13.80 -22.89
CA ASP A 407 -2.47 14.91 -22.36
C ASP A 407 -3.22 16.26 -22.47
N GLU A 408 -3.82 16.55 -23.63
CA GLU A 408 -4.54 17.80 -23.87
C GLU A 408 -5.75 17.95 -22.92
N VAL A 409 -6.57 16.92 -22.82
CA VAL A 409 -7.76 16.94 -21.95
C VAL A 409 -7.37 16.99 -20.47
N PHE A 410 -6.37 16.21 -20.07
CA PHE A 410 -5.90 16.22 -18.69
C PHE A 410 -5.38 17.58 -18.27
N ALA A 411 -4.63 18.27 -19.13
CA ALA A 411 -4.11 19.61 -18.85
C ALA A 411 -5.22 20.67 -18.67
N ALA A 412 -6.37 20.47 -19.31
CA ALA A 412 -7.48 21.44 -19.33
C ALA A 412 -8.47 21.28 -18.16
N THR A 413 -8.37 20.24 -17.34
CA THR A 413 -9.33 19.98 -16.25
C THR A 413 -8.65 19.74 -14.91
N GLY A 414 -9.35 20.05 -13.80
CA GLY A 414 -8.95 19.62 -12.45
C GLY A 414 -9.62 18.32 -11.99
N LYS A 415 -10.59 17.78 -12.74
CA LYS A 415 -11.25 16.53 -12.40
C LYS A 415 -10.32 15.33 -12.64
N PRO A 416 -10.48 14.22 -11.92
CA PRO A 416 -9.78 12.96 -12.19
C PRO A 416 -10.06 12.46 -13.61
N VAL A 417 -9.00 12.18 -14.37
CA VAL A 417 -9.06 11.56 -15.70
C VAL A 417 -8.03 10.45 -15.71
N ALA A 418 -8.37 9.30 -16.24
CA ALA A 418 -7.45 8.18 -16.46
C ALA A 418 -7.71 7.53 -17.81
N VAL A 419 -6.67 7.03 -18.45
CA VAL A 419 -6.80 6.04 -19.53
C VAL A 419 -7.16 4.70 -18.89
N LEU A 420 -8.14 4.00 -19.45
CA LEU A 420 -8.53 2.65 -19.04
C LEU A 420 -8.40 1.72 -20.23
N SER A 421 -7.43 0.82 -20.19
CA SER A 421 -7.24 -0.20 -21.20
C SER A 421 -7.92 -1.50 -20.78
N ASN A 422 -8.58 -2.17 -21.74
CA ASN A 422 -9.32 -3.41 -21.45
C ASN A 422 -8.39 -4.62 -21.29
N LEU A 423 -7.24 -4.62 -21.98
CA LEU A 423 -6.31 -5.75 -22.00
C LEU A 423 -4.88 -5.29 -21.68
N ALA A 424 -4.43 -5.52 -20.45
CA ALA A 424 -3.10 -5.12 -19.97
C ALA A 424 -1.94 -5.57 -20.87
N SER A 425 -2.03 -6.75 -21.46
CA SER A 425 -0.97 -7.29 -22.33
C SER A 425 -0.90 -6.64 -23.72
N ALA A 426 -1.90 -5.86 -24.12
CA ALA A 426 -1.93 -5.15 -25.40
C ALA A 426 -1.35 -3.73 -25.32
N ILE A 427 -1.13 -3.22 -24.13
CA ILE A 427 -0.66 -1.84 -23.89
C ILE A 427 0.76 -1.66 -24.42
N ASP A 428 0.97 -0.69 -25.31
CA ASP A 428 2.32 -0.22 -25.65
C ASP A 428 2.95 0.48 -24.45
N ARG A 429 4.07 -0.05 -23.97
CA ARG A 429 4.72 0.44 -22.74
C ARG A 429 5.35 1.81 -22.91
N ARG A 430 5.69 2.25 -24.11
CA ARG A 430 6.23 3.60 -24.39
C ARG A 430 5.13 4.64 -24.30
N ASP A 431 3.97 4.36 -24.90
CA ASP A 431 2.81 5.26 -24.83
C ASP A 431 2.27 5.36 -23.41
N ALA A 432 2.15 4.23 -22.69
CA ALA A 432 1.80 4.21 -21.29
C ALA A 432 2.80 5.02 -20.43
N ALA A 433 4.11 4.86 -20.68
CA ALA A 433 5.14 5.64 -19.97
C ALA A 433 5.07 7.14 -20.28
N PHE A 434 4.76 7.51 -21.53
CA PHE A 434 4.53 8.92 -21.91
C PHE A 434 3.34 9.50 -21.16
N VAL A 435 2.18 8.82 -21.19
CA VAL A 435 0.94 9.24 -20.52
C VAL A 435 1.17 9.37 -19.01
N ARG A 436 1.79 8.35 -18.38
CA ARG A 436 2.17 8.38 -16.96
C ARG A 436 3.17 9.49 -16.64
N GLY A 437 4.10 9.78 -17.56
CA GLY A 437 5.06 10.88 -17.45
C GLY A 437 4.38 12.27 -17.36
N LYS A 438 3.16 12.38 -17.89
CA LYS A 438 2.31 13.58 -17.77
C LYS A 438 1.46 13.59 -16.49
N GLY A 439 1.56 12.58 -15.64
CA GLY A 439 0.77 12.42 -14.41
C GLY A 439 -0.63 11.86 -14.65
N ILE A 440 -0.89 11.27 -15.81
CA ILE A 440 -2.17 10.67 -16.17
C ILE A 440 -2.12 9.18 -15.84
N PRO A 441 -3.00 8.65 -14.98
CA PRO A 441 -3.09 7.22 -14.69
C PRO A 441 -3.45 6.40 -15.94
N VAL A 442 -2.80 5.24 -16.07
CA VAL A 442 -3.15 4.22 -17.08
C VAL A 442 -3.57 2.96 -16.33
N LEU A 443 -4.88 2.73 -16.27
CA LEU A 443 -5.48 1.60 -15.57
C LEU A 443 -5.49 0.38 -16.49
N GLU A 444 -4.97 -0.74 -15.99
CA GLU A 444 -4.65 -1.90 -16.81
C GLU A 444 -5.65 -3.06 -16.59
N GLY A 445 -6.84 -2.90 -17.10
CA GLY A 445 -7.92 -3.87 -17.06
C GLY A 445 -9.26 -3.27 -16.73
N THR A 446 -10.31 -3.68 -17.46
CA THR A 446 -11.67 -3.14 -17.29
C THR A 446 -12.16 -3.26 -15.85
N THR A 447 -12.04 -4.44 -15.25
CA THR A 447 -12.55 -4.68 -13.87
C THR A 447 -11.73 -3.95 -12.82
N THR A 448 -10.40 -4.05 -12.87
CA THR A 448 -9.51 -3.43 -11.88
C THR A 448 -9.53 -1.92 -11.99
N GLY A 449 -9.56 -1.37 -13.19
CA GLY A 449 -9.70 0.06 -13.44
C GLY A 449 -11.04 0.63 -12.96
N LEU A 450 -12.15 -0.06 -13.23
CA LEU A 450 -13.45 0.33 -12.72
C LEU A 450 -13.50 0.29 -11.18
N ARG A 451 -12.92 -0.74 -10.56
CA ARG A 451 -12.78 -0.80 -9.10
C ARG A 451 -11.93 0.33 -8.55
N ALA A 452 -10.88 0.75 -9.27
CA ALA A 452 -10.08 1.91 -8.89
C ALA A 452 -10.94 3.20 -8.87
N PHE A 453 -11.82 3.42 -9.86
CA PHE A 453 -12.77 4.53 -9.82
C PHE A 453 -13.79 4.40 -8.69
N ARG A 454 -14.30 3.18 -8.39
CA ARG A 454 -15.14 2.95 -7.21
C ARG A 454 -14.40 3.37 -5.93
N HIS A 455 -13.15 2.95 -5.75
CA HIS A 455 -12.33 3.33 -4.60
C HIS A 455 -12.07 4.84 -4.52
N LEU A 456 -11.91 5.51 -5.66
CA LEU A 456 -11.81 6.97 -5.70
C LEU A 456 -13.08 7.64 -5.13
N PHE A 457 -14.25 7.12 -5.47
CA PHE A 457 -15.54 7.62 -4.96
C PHE A 457 -15.78 7.23 -3.50
N GLU A 458 -15.45 6.00 -3.10
CA GLU A 458 -15.50 5.56 -1.71
C GLU A 458 -14.61 6.43 -0.81
N TYR A 459 -13.39 6.76 -1.28
CA TYR A 459 -12.48 7.65 -0.56
C TYR A 459 -13.06 9.06 -0.40
N ARG A 460 -13.64 9.63 -1.46
CA ARG A 460 -14.38 10.90 -1.41
C ARG A 460 -15.47 10.86 -0.35
N ASP A 461 -16.30 9.83 -0.37
CA ASP A 461 -17.47 9.70 0.50
C ASP A 461 -17.06 9.45 1.96
N ALA A 462 -16.02 8.65 2.19
CA ALA A 462 -15.44 8.45 3.51
C ALA A 462 -14.89 9.77 4.10
N ARG A 463 -14.22 10.59 3.28
CA ARG A 463 -13.77 11.92 3.71
C ARG A 463 -14.94 12.84 4.08
N ALA A 464 -16.01 12.85 3.28
CA ALA A 464 -17.18 13.64 3.55
C ALA A 464 -17.87 13.24 4.88
N ARG A 465 -17.94 11.92 5.18
CA ARG A 465 -18.46 11.42 6.46
C ARG A 465 -17.60 11.87 7.66
N ARG A 466 -16.29 11.90 7.53
CA ARG A 466 -15.36 12.28 8.60
C ARG A 466 -15.36 13.77 8.95
N LEU A 467 -15.79 14.62 8.03
CA LEU A 467 -15.97 16.05 8.28
C LEU A 467 -17.23 16.33 9.12
N GLN A 468 -18.05 15.30 9.37
CA GLN A 468 -19.15 15.38 10.33
C GLN A 468 -18.63 15.16 11.75
N ASP A 469 -19.31 15.73 12.75
CA ASP A 469 -18.90 15.63 14.15
C ASP A 469 -18.67 14.17 14.57
N PRO A 470 -17.56 13.88 15.25
CA PRO A 470 -17.30 12.53 15.71
C PRO A 470 -18.36 12.09 16.71
N ALA A 471 -18.78 10.84 16.63
CA ALA A 471 -19.68 10.26 17.64
C ALA A 471 -19.06 10.49 19.05
N PRO A 472 -19.87 10.86 20.05
CA PRO A 472 -19.37 11.09 21.39
C PRO A 472 -18.62 9.87 21.92
N ALA A 473 -17.44 10.10 22.49
CA ALA A 473 -16.62 9.02 23.03
C ALA A 473 -17.39 8.28 24.13
N ALA A 474 -17.41 6.95 24.05
CA ALA A 474 -18.08 6.14 25.06
C ALA A 474 -17.42 6.37 26.44
N ASN A 475 -18.24 6.45 27.49
CA ASN A 475 -17.77 6.68 28.85
C ASN A 475 -16.81 5.55 29.28
N PRO A 476 -15.57 5.85 29.74
CA PRO A 476 -14.60 4.84 30.15
C PRO A 476 -15.12 3.86 31.23
N ARG A 477 -16.01 4.32 32.10
CA ARG A 477 -16.65 3.46 33.12
C ARG A 477 -17.61 2.45 32.50
N VAL A 478 -18.32 2.86 31.45
CA VAL A 478 -19.21 2.00 30.66
C VAL A 478 -18.40 0.91 29.95
N ILE A 479 -17.31 1.32 29.31
CA ILE A 479 -16.39 0.39 28.64
C ILE A 479 -15.83 -0.63 29.64
N ALA A 480 -15.34 -0.18 30.81
CA ALA A 480 -14.78 -1.07 31.83
C ALA A 480 -15.82 -2.09 32.34
N ARG A 481 -17.03 -1.63 32.66
CA ARG A 481 -18.14 -2.47 33.12
C ARG A 481 -18.48 -3.57 32.11
N TRP A 482 -18.65 -3.21 30.85
CA TRP A 482 -19.01 -4.18 29.81
C TRP A 482 -17.86 -5.09 29.46
N ARG A 483 -16.62 -4.63 29.51
CA ARG A 483 -15.44 -5.49 29.35
C ARG A 483 -15.37 -6.56 30.44
N GLU A 484 -15.61 -6.20 31.71
CA GLU A 484 -15.67 -7.16 32.82
C GLU A 484 -16.81 -8.17 32.60
N ARG A 485 -18.01 -7.71 32.25
CA ARG A 485 -19.19 -8.56 32.01
C ARG A 485 -18.97 -9.55 30.84
N LEU A 486 -18.29 -9.13 29.77
CA LEU A 486 -18.05 -9.95 28.57
C LEU A 486 -16.84 -10.90 28.74
N SER A 487 -15.93 -10.62 29.68
CA SER A 487 -14.73 -11.45 29.89
C SER A 487 -15.05 -12.86 30.41
N GLY A 488 -16.22 -13.06 30.99
CA GLY A 488 -16.70 -14.36 31.46
C GLY A 488 -17.14 -15.34 30.38
N GLY A 489 -17.23 -14.93 29.12
CA GLY A 489 -17.66 -15.77 28.00
C GLY A 489 -19.15 -16.17 28.02
N GLU A 490 -19.96 -15.62 28.92
CA GLU A 490 -21.38 -15.87 28.99
C GLU A 490 -22.13 -15.13 27.85
N VAL A 491 -23.10 -15.81 27.25
CA VAL A 491 -24.00 -15.21 26.26
C VAL A 491 -24.88 -14.18 26.95
N LEU A 492 -24.92 -12.96 26.42
CA LEU A 492 -25.81 -11.92 26.94
C LEU A 492 -27.27 -12.28 26.70
N SER A 493 -28.14 -11.97 27.67
CA SER A 493 -29.56 -11.95 27.43
C SER A 493 -29.90 -10.85 26.40
N GLU A 494 -31.05 -10.97 25.72
CA GLU A 494 -31.53 -9.92 24.79
C GLU A 494 -31.61 -8.54 25.51
N SER A 495 -32.11 -8.52 26.73
CA SER A 495 -32.20 -7.31 27.55
C SER A 495 -30.80 -6.72 27.86
N ASP A 496 -29.81 -7.55 28.19
CA ASP A 496 -28.44 -7.08 28.43
C ASP A 496 -27.78 -6.61 27.14
N GLY A 497 -28.06 -7.28 26.02
CA GLY A 497 -27.62 -6.84 24.69
C GLY A 497 -28.15 -5.46 24.31
N LEU A 498 -29.45 -5.23 24.52
CA LEU A 498 -30.07 -3.91 24.29
C LEU A 498 -29.50 -2.84 25.24
N ARG A 499 -29.24 -3.18 26.52
CA ARG A 499 -28.58 -2.27 27.46
C ARG A 499 -27.15 -1.93 27.02
N LEU A 500 -26.39 -2.92 26.55
CA LEU A 500 -25.06 -2.67 25.97
C LEU A 500 -25.13 -1.64 24.85
N LEU A 501 -26.04 -1.85 23.88
CA LEU A 501 -26.21 -0.95 22.74
C LEU A 501 -26.60 0.47 23.20
N ALA A 502 -27.56 0.58 24.12
CA ALA A 502 -27.99 1.87 24.68
C ALA A 502 -26.86 2.60 25.42
N ASP A 503 -26.04 1.88 26.20
CA ASP A 503 -24.92 2.44 26.94
C ASP A 503 -23.80 3.00 26.04
N PHE A 504 -23.74 2.50 24.79
CA PHE A 504 -22.84 3.03 23.75
C PHE A 504 -23.52 4.04 22.81
N GLY A 505 -24.71 4.53 23.19
CA GLY A 505 -25.41 5.61 22.48
C GLY A 505 -26.22 5.16 21.26
N MET A 506 -26.39 3.85 21.06
CA MET A 506 -27.26 3.35 20.00
C MET A 506 -28.75 3.47 20.40
N PRO A 507 -29.61 3.98 19.54
CA PRO A 507 -31.04 4.01 19.82
C PRO A 507 -31.59 2.57 19.90
N VAL A 508 -32.21 2.23 21.00
CA VAL A 508 -32.84 0.92 21.24
C VAL A 508 -34.31 1.07 21.52
N ILE A 509 -35.09 0.04 21.26
CA ILE A 509 -36.52 0.00 21.61
C ILE A 509 -36.69 -0.06 23.13
N ASP A 510 -37.69 0.62 23.67
CA ASP A 510 -38.10 0.46 25.06
C ASP A 510 -38.56 -0.98 25.29
N HIS A 511 -37.89 -1.65 26.24
CA HIS A 511 -38.17 -3.04 26.57
C HIS A 511 -38.34 -3.21 28.11
N ARG A 512 -39.18 -4.12 28.49
CA ARG A 512 -39.33 -4.55 29.88
C ARG A 512 -39.17 -6.05 29.94
N THR A 513 -38.36 -6.52 30.89
CA THR A 513 -38.34 -7.95 31.25
C THR A 513 -39.60 -8.27 32.03
N ALA A 514 -40.31 -9.28 31.61
CA ALA A 514 -41.51 -9.81 32.31
C ALA A 514 -41.06 -10.51 33.60
#